data_c71dcbe60b5b64ecdc54274602f54db8
#
_entry.id   c71dcbe60b5b64ecdc54274602f54db8
#
_cell.length_a   1.000
_cell.length_b   1.000
_cell.length_c   1.000
_cell.angle_alpha   90.00
_cell.angle_beta   90.00
_cell.angle_gamma   90.00
#
_symmetry.space_group_name_H-M   'P 1'
#
loop_
_entity.id
_entity.type
_entity.pdbx_description
1 polymer ?
#
loop_
_entity_poly.entity_id
_entity_poly.type
_entity_poly.pdbx_seq_one_letter_code
_entity_poly.pdbx_strand_id
1 'polypeptide(L)'
;IADQIKFHIDNKADVTLHLIDVEDARAFGCVPTDADGRVTAFLEKMDNPVTHSISAGCYVFSPEVIDQIPLGKVVSVERETFPALVASGRAVFGYKEQSYWLDVGTPAALFKGSRDLVDGHFQAMAGTTIAPDAIITGGTSIGARCTIGSGVHIDDCIIGDDVSIGDGARLSHSFIAHGTDVAAGVEKNAHYLSQKLDLPIIL
;
A
#
# COMPACT_ATOMS: atom_id res chain seq x y z
N ILE A 1 10.68 -6.62 -8.93
CA ILE A 1 11.68 -7.12 -7.94
C ILE A 1 12.78 -7.92 -8.65
N ALA A 2 12.48 -8.88 -9.54
CA ALA A 2 13.53 -9.68 -10.23
C ALA A 2 14.52 -8.80 -10.99
N ASP A 3 14.03 -7.81 -11.73
CA ASP A 3 14.87 -6.87 -12.48
C ASP A 3 15.68 -5.95 -11.57
N GLN A 4 15.11 -5.54 -10.42
CA GLN A 4 15.83 -4.78 -9.40
C GLN A 4 16.98 -5.59 -8.77
N ILE A 5 16.75 -6.89 -8.50
CA ILE A 5 17.80 -7.79 -8.00
C ILE A 5 18.90 -7.97 -9.07
N LYS A 6 18.51 -8.18 -10.32
CA LYS A 6 19.46 -8.27 -11.42
C LYS A 6 20.30 -6.99 -11.55
N PHE A 7 19.66 -5.83 -11.51
CA PHE A 7 20.31 -4.52 -11.53
C PHE A 7 21.31 -4.37 -10.36
N HIS A 8 20.93 -4.80 -9.16
CA HIS A 8 21.78 -4.79 -7.97
C HIS A 8 23.07 -5.61 -8.18
N ILE A 9 22.93 -6.82 -8.71
CA ILE A 9 24.07 -7.72 -8.98
C ILE A 9 24.96 -7.15 -10.07
N ASP A 10 24.40 -6.72 -11.20
CA ASP A 10 25.12 -6.19 -12.35
C ASP A 10 25.97 -4.95 -11.98
N ASN A 11 25.45 -4.11 -11.09
CA ASN A 11 26.14 -2.91 -10.61
C ASN A 11 27.03 -3.15 -9.38
N LYS A 12 27.10 -4.39 -8.86
CA LYS A 12 27.81 -4.73 -7.62
C LYS A 12 27.45 -3.75 -6.49
N ALA A 13 26.16 -3.48 -6.37
CA ALA A 13 25.66 -2.50 -5.43
C ALA A 13 25.76 -3.00 -3.98
N ASP A 14 26.02 -2.11 -3.04
CA ASP A 14 25.84 -2.37 -1.62
C ASP A 14 24.36 -2.29 -1.23
N VAL A 15 23.66 -1.32 -1.82
CA VAL A 15 22.20 -1.13 -1.69
C VAL A 15 21.62 -0.67 -3.03
N THR A 16 20.46 -1.20 -3.39
CA THR A 16 19.66 -0.69 -4.51
C THR A 16 18.29 -0.28 -4.00
N LEU A 17 17.98 1.01 -4.15
CA LEU A 17 16.68 1.59 -3.82
C LEU A 17 15.77 1.50 -5.04
N HIS A 18 14.53 1.04 -4.86
CA HIS A 18 13.49 1.20 -5.88
C HIS A 18 13.04 2.66 -5.91
N LEU A 19 13.12 3.29 -7.06
CA LEU A 19 12.74 4.69 -7.26
C LEU A 19 11.57 4.80 -8.23
N ILE A 20 10.67 5.74 -7.91
CA ILE A 20 9.57 6.13 -8.78
C ILE A 20 9.48 7.65 -8.85
N ASP A 21 9.00 8.18 -10.00
CA ASP A 21 8.73 9.60 -10.12
C ASP A 21 7.28 9.91 -9.72
N VAL A 22 7.09 10.93 -8.89
CA VAL A 22 5.78 11.42 -8.46
C VAL A 22 5.61 12.90 -8.83
N GLU A 23 4.38 13.37 -8.98
CA GLU A 23 4.12 14.79 -9.26
C GLU A 23 4.57 15.69 -8.10
N ASP A 24 4.29 15.28 -6.88
CA ASP A 24 4.64 16.02 -5.65
C ASP A 24 5.48 15.16 -4.71
N ALA A 25 6.77 15.43 -4.67
CA ALA A 25 7.72 14.72 -3.83
C ALA A 25 7.84 15.28 -2.40
N ARG A 26 7.12 16.35 -2.04
CA ARG A 26 7.26 17.04 -0.74
C ARG A 26 6.95 16.16 0.47
N ALA A 27 6.03 15.22 0.29
CA ALA A 27 5.62 14.30 1.37
C ALA A 27 6.58 13.12 1.56
N PHE A 28 7.53 12.92 0.65
CA PHE A 28 8.38 11.74 0.55
C PHE A 28 9.86 12.08 0.71
N GLY A 29 10.69 11.07 0.87
CA GLY A 29 12.15 11.19 0.77
C GLY A 29 12.58 11.24 -0.69
N CYS A 30 13.11 12.38 -1.16
CA CYS A 30 13.64 12.46 -2.51
C CYS A 30 15.07 11.91 -2.63
N VAL A 31 15.33 11.23 -3.74
CA VAL A 31 16.55 10.46 -3.97
C VAL A 31 17.16 10.89 -5.30
N PRO A 32 17.98 11.96 -5.32
CA PRO A 32 18.71 12.33 -6.53
C PRO A 32 19.78 11.31 -6.86
N THR A 33 19.92 11.04 -8.17
CA THR A 33 20.95 10.14 -8.71
C THR A 33 21.81 10.90 -9.72
N ASP A 34 23.04 10.43 -9.91
CA ASP A 34 23.87 10.86 -11.04
C ASP A 34 23.48 10.14 -12.35
N ALA A 35 24.26 10.41 -13.42
CA ALA A 35 24.01 9.85 -14.74
C ALA A 35 24.16 8.32 -14.81
N ASP A 36 24.92 7.73 -13.89
CA ASP A 36 25.14 6.28 -13.79
C ASP A 36 24.13 5.60 -12.85
N GLY A 37 23.19 6.38 -12.28
CA GLY A 37 22.16 5.88 -11.37
C GLY A 37 22.64 5.72 -9.92
N ARG A 38 23.84 6.22 -9.56
CA ARG A 38 24.28 6.24 -8.16
C ARG A 38 23.50 7.31 -7.39
N VAL A 39 23.06 6.94 -6.20
CA VAL A 39 22.40 7.85 -5.28
C VAL A 39 23.43 8.86 -4.75
N THR A 40 23.14 10.15 -4.92
CA THR A 40 24.00 11.24 -4.47
C THR A 40 23.57 11.81 -3.12
N ALA A 41 22.29 11.66 -2.77
CA ALA A 41 21.74 12.04 -1.46
C ALA A 41 20.45 11.25 -1.18
N PHE A 42 20.08 11.19 0.09
CA PHE A 42 18.73 10.79 0.54
C PHE A 42 18.18 11.95 1.37
N LEU A 43 17.16 12.63 0.87
CA LEU A 43 16.68 13.92 1.41
C LEU A 43 15.23 13.77 1.87
N GLU A 44 15.06 13.67 3.17
CA GLU A 44 13.74 13.45 3.79
C GLU A 44 12.93 14.74 3.80
N LYS A 45 11.72 14.68 3.24
CA LYS A 45 10.66 15.71 3.29
C LYS A 45 11.15 17.14 3.13
N MET A 46 11.26 17.58 1.89
CA MET A 46 11.70 18.93 1.55
C MET A 46 10.54 19.79 1.03
N ASP A 47 10.44 21.05 1.47
CA ASP A 47 9.47 22.00 0.91
C ASP A 47 9.72 22.26 -0.59
N ASN A 48 10.99 22.24 -1.00
CA ASN A 48 11.41 22.38 -2.39
C ASN A 48 12.25 21.16 -2.80
N PRO A 49 11.62 20.07 -3.24
CA PRO A 49 12.31 18.86 -3.67
C PRO A 49 13.24 19.13 -4.85
N VAL A 50 14.47 18.60 -4.78
CA VAL A 50 15.48 18.75 -5.86
C VAL A 50 15.25 17.78 -7.02
N THR A 51 14.38 16.78 -6.83
CA THR A 51 13.98 15.80 -7.84
C THR A 51 12.57 15.31 -7.54
N HIS A 52 11.89 14.82 -8.56
CA HIS A 52 10.60 14.11 -8.43
C HIS A 52 10.78 12.63 -8.10
N SER A 53 12.01 12.11 -8.15
CA SER A 53 12.33 10.71 -7.86
C SER A 53 12.33 10.47 -6.36
N ILE A 54 11.50 9.56 -5.90
CA ILE A 54 11.33 9.21 -4.48
C ILE A 54 11.64 7.74 -4.23
N SER A 55 11.92 7.41 -2.96
CA SER A 55 11.99 6.01 -2.51
C SER A 55 10.60 5.38 -2.54
N ALA A 56 10.47 4.28 -3.29
CA ALA A 56 9.22 3.51 -3.39
C ALA A 56 9.07 2.45 -2.26
N GLY A 57 9.98 2.44 -1.28
CA GLY A 57 9.89 1.57 -0.10
C GLY A 57 10.35 0.13 -0.32
N CYS A 58 10.96 -0.19 -1.46
CA CYS A 58 11.52 -1.52 -1.74
C CYS A 58 13.04 -1.42 -1.93
N TYR A 59 13.78 -2.27 -1.22
CA TYR A 59 15.24 -2.22 -1.18
C TYR A 59 15.86 -3.57 -1.39
N VAL A 60 17.02 -3.61 -2.07
CA VAL A 60 17.90 -4.78 -2.13
C VAL A 60 19.20 -4.41 -1.41
N PHE A 61 19.59 -5.20 -0.42
CA PHE A 61 20.81 -5.02 0.36
C PHE A 61 21.79 -6.15 0.10
N SER A 62 23.07 -5.82 0.03
CA SER A 62 24.10 -6.82 0.25
C SER A 62 24.13 -7.25 1.72
N PRO A 63 24.38 -8.54 2.03
CA PRO A 63 24.39 -9.04 3.42
C PRO A 63 25.32 -8.26 4.34
N GLU A 64 26.48 -7.85 3.82
CA GLU A 64 27.49 -7.10 4.57
C GLU A 64 27.00 -5.73 5.05
N VAL A 65 26.03 -5.14 4.37
CA VAL A 65 25.38 -3.87 4.80
C VAL A 65 24.41 -4.14 5.92
N ILE A 66 23.63 -5.22 5.83
CA ILE A 66 22.68 -5.61 6.88
C ILE A 66 23.42 -5.89 8.19
N ASP A 67 24.56 -6.57 8.13
CA ASP A 67 25.40 -6.89 9.29
C ASP A 67 25.95 -5.65 10.01
N GLN A 68 25.99 -4.49 9.35
CA GLN A 68 26.41 -3.21 9.93
C GLN A 68 25.28 -2.46 10.64
N ILE A 69 24.01 -2.85 10.42
CA ILE A 69 22.88 -2.25 11.12
C ILE A 69 22.85 -2.75 12.58
N PRO A 70 22.89 -1.84 13.60
CA PRO A 70 22.98 -2.26 14.99
C PRO A 70 21.80 -3.12 15.43
N LEU A 71 22.08 -4.28 16.00
CA LEU A 71 21.07 -5.17 16.57
C LEU A 71 20.50 -4.59 17.89
N GLY A 72 19.21 -4.85 18.14
CA GLY A 72 18.54 -4.46 19.37
C GLY A 72 18.26 -2.97 19.52
N LYS A 73 18.41 -2.19 18.45
CA LYS A 73 18.07 -0.76 18.37
C LYS A 73 17.09 -0.50 17.22
N VAL A 74 16.23 0.48 17.41
CA VAL A 74 15.42 1.02 16.32
C VAL A 74 16.34 1.91 15.46
N VAL A 75 16.53 1.55 14.21
CA VAL A 75 17.34 2.30 13.24
C VAL A 75 16.47 2.62 12.03
N SER A 76 16.42 3.88 11.63
CA SER A 76 15.76 4.31 10.40
C SER A 76 16.71 4.12 9.23
N VAL A 77 16.36 3.24 8.29
CA VAL A 77 17.18 3.05 7.09
C VAL A 77 17.27 4.34 6.25
N GLU A 78 16.19 5.12 6.20
CA GLU A 78 16.11 6.34 5.40
C GLU A 78 16.81 7.54 6.02
N ARG A 79 16.80 7.64 7.36
CA ARG A 79 17.38 8.78 8.08
C ARG A 79 18.81 8.55 8.55
N GLU A 80 19.22 7.30 8.69
CA GLU A 80 20.51 6.93 9.26
C GLU A 80 21.33 6.09 8.27
N THR A 81 20.82 4.94 7.84
CA THR A 81 21.60 3.96 7.05
C THR A 81 21.93 4.49 5.65
N PHE A 82 20.96 4.91 4.86
CA PHE A 82 21.21 5.39 3.49
C PHE A 82 22.07 6.65 3.44
N PRO A 83 21.82 7.69 4.26
CA PRO A 83 22.73 8.85 4.29
C PRO A 83 24.15 8.49 4.67
N ALA A 84 24.34 7.59 5.66
CA ALA A 84 25.67 7.16 6.08
C ALA A 84 26.40 6.37 4.97
N LEU A 85 25.71 5.49 4.26
CA LEU A 85 26.27 4.73 3.14
C LEU A 85 26.69 5.67 2.00
N VAL A 86 25.82 6.61 1.61
CA VAL A 86 26.15 7.62 0.59
C VAL A 86 27.34 8.45 1.00
N ALA A 87 27.36 8.98 2.24
CA ALA A 87 28.46 9.80 2.75
C ALA A 87 29.80 9.04 2.82
N SER A 88 29.76 7.74 3.06
CA SER A 88 30.96 6.88 3.07
C SER A 88 31.42 6.38 1.69
N GLY A 89 30.75 6.83 0.61
CA GLY A 89 31.09 6.46 -0.76
C GLY A 89 30.74 5.02 -1.15
N ARG A 90 29.87 4.36 -0.38
CA ARG A 90 29.39 3.01 -0.70
C ARG A 90 28.58 3.01 -1.99
N ALA A 91 28.45 1.84 -2.60
CA ALA A 91 27.77 1.64 -3.89
C ALA A 91 26.23 1.61 -3.69
N VAL A 92 25.62 2.79 -3.46
CA VAL A 92 24.16 2.95 -3.35
C VAL A 92 23.62 3.37 -4.71
N PHE A 93 22.69 2.58 -5.27
CA PHE A 93 22.08 2.84 -6.57
C PHE A 93 20.57 2.97 -6.49
N GLY A 94 20.00 3.77 -7.41
CA GLY A 94 18.57 3.87 -7.64
C GLY A 94 18.15 3.03 -8.85
N TYR A 95 17.28 2.06 -8.63
CA TYR A 95 16.60 1.34 -9.71
C TYR A 95 15.28 2.05 -9.99
N LYS A 96 15.19 2.73 -11.14
CA LYS A 96 14.06 3.55 -11.52
C LYS A 96 13.15 2.81 -12.49
N GLU A 97 11.86 2.74 -12.17
CA GLU A 97 10.84 2.24 -13.07
C GLU A 97 9.58 3.12 -13.01
N GLN A 98 8.63 2.88 -13.91
CA GLN A 98 7.38 3.64 -14.02
C GLN A 98 6.16 2.72 -13.98
N SER A 99 6.20 1.72 -13.13
CA SER A 99 5.03 0.86 -12.88
C SER A 99 4.05 1.54 -11.92
N TYR A 100 2.84 0.97 -11.85
CA TYR A 100 1.86 1.40 -10.85
C TYR A 100 2.46 1.31 -9.44
N TRP A 101 2.38 2.41 -8.72
CA TRP A 101 2.80 2.51 -7.33
C TRP A 101 1.81 3.34 -6.53
N LEU A 102 1.54 2.94 -5.31
CA LEU A 102 0.69 3.66 -4.38
C LEU A 102 1.20 3.44 -2.96
N ASP A 103 1.44 4.53 -2.24
CA ASP A 103 1.66 4.48 -0.79
C ASP A 103 0.31 4.31 -0.07
N VAL A 104 0.11 3.14 0.55
CA VAL A 104 -1.13 2.79 1.27
C VAL A 104 -0.99 3.18 2.74
N GLY A 105 -0.67 4.44 2.99
CA GLY A 105 -0.49 4.99 4.34
C GLY A 105 -1.76 5.59 4.96
N THR A 106 -2.87 5.66 4.22
CA THR A 106 -4.14 6.23 4.69
C THR A 106 -5.33 5.37 4.26
N PRO A 107 -6.49 5.47 4.94
CA PRO A 107 -7.72 4.80 4.50
C PRO A 107 -8.11 5.17 3.06
N ALA A 108 -8.02 6.43 2.68
CA ALA A 108 -8.29 6.89 1.31
C ALA A 108 -7.39 6.19 0.27
N ALA A 109 -6.10 6.06 0.56
CA ALA A 109 -5.16 5.35 -0.32
C ALA A 109 -5.48 3.84 -0.40
N LEU A 110 -5.90 3.21 0.70
CA LEU A 110 -6.33 1.82 0.72
C LEU A 110 -7.55 1.60 -0.20
N PHE A 111 -8.56 2.46 -0.11
CA PHE A 111 -9.74 2.41 -0.98
C PHE A 111 -9.38 2.66 -2.44
N LYS A 112 -8.50 3.64 -2.69
CA LYS A 112 -7.99 3.89 -4.04
C LYS A 112 -7.29 2.64 -4.61
N GLY A 113 -6.39 2.04 -3.85
CA GLY A 113 -5.68 0.83 -4.28
C GLY A 113 -6.61 -0.35 -4.54
N SER A 114 -7.64 -0.53 -3.70
CA SER A 114 -8.66 -1.57 -3.92
C SER A 114 -9.41 -1.34 -5.23
N ARG A 115 -9.89 -0.12 -5.49
CA ARG A 115 -10.57 0.24 -6.74
C ARG A 115 -9.70 0.02 -7.97
N ASP A 116 -8.45 0.45 -7.90
CA ASP A 116 -7.50 0.31 -9.01
C ASP A 116 -7.25 -1.16 -9.35
N LEU A 117 -7.25 -2.05 -8.35
CA LEU A 117 -7.03 -3.49 -8.53
C LEU A 117 -8.25 -4.23 -9.10
N VAL A 118 -9.46 -3.80 -8.79
CA VAL A 118 -10.69 -4.42 -9.30
C VAL A 118 -11.20 -3.80 -10.61
N ASP A 119 -10.51 -2.77 -11.10
CA ASP A 119 -10.78 -2.08 -12.38
C ASP A 119 -12.26 -1.67 -12.54
N GLY A 120 -12.83 -1.09 -11.48
CA GLY A 120 -14.20 -0.58 -11.46
C GLY A 120 -15.30 -1.65 -11.39
N HIS A 121 -14.95 -2.91 -11.29
CA HIS A 121 -15.88 -4.03 -11.08
C HIS A 121 -15.73 -4.58 -9.67
N PHE A 122 -16.81 -5.08 -9.07
CA PHE A 122 -16.65 -5.80 -7.82
C PHE A 122 -16.02 -7.18 -8.05
N GLN A 123 -15.25 -7.64 -7.07
CA GLN A 123 -14.69 -9.00 -7.05
C GLN A 123 -15.09 -9.70 -5.75
N ALA A 124 -15.48 -10.98 -5.85
CA ALA A 124 -15.75 -11.83 -4.70
C ALA A 124 -14.89 -13.09 -4.76
N MET A 125 -14.31 -13.44 -3.62
CA MET A 125 -13.44 -14.62 -3.50
C MET A 125 -14.25 -15.91 -3.32
N ALA A 126 -13.56 -17.05 -3.42
CA ALA A 126 -14.17 -18.38 -3.40
C ALA A 126 -14.99 -18.66 -2.12
N GLY A 127 -16.10 -19.37 -2.28
CA GLY A 127 -16.98 -19.75 -1.20
C GLY A 127 -17.94 -18.66 -0.72
N THR A 128 -17.89 -17.47 -1.32
CA THR A 128 -18.81 -16.38 -1.02
C THR A 128 -20.14 -16.60 -1.73
N THR A 129 -21.24 -16.40 -1.01
CA THR A 129 -22.61 -16.45 -1.50
C THR A 129 -23.23 -15.05 -1.48
N ILE A 130 -23.87 -14.67 -2.58
CA ILE A 130 -24.50 -13.36 -2.75
C ILE A 130 -25.95 -13.58 -3.15
N ALA A 131 -26.89 -12.97 -2.44
CA ALA A 131 -28.31 -13.05 -2.78
C ALA A 131 -28.54 -12.44 -4.17
N PRO A 132 -29.46 -13.02 -4.99
CA PRO A 132 -29.67 -12.58 -6.38
C PRO A 132 -30.15 -11.14 -6.54
N ASP A 133 -30.74 -10.57 -5.51
CA ASP A 133 -31.27 -9.21 -5.44
C ASP A 133 -30.35 -8.22 -4.68
N ALA A 134 -29.17 -8.68 -4.27
CA ALA A 134 -28.16 -7.79 -3.72
C ALA A 134 -27.56 -6.91 -4.83
N ILE A 135 -27.35 -5.65 -4.52
CA ILE A 135 -26.74 -4.65 -5.42
C ILE A 135 -25.34 -4.33 -4.92
N ILE A 136 -24.33 -4.67 -5.73
CA ILE A 136 -22.93 -4.42 -5.41
C ILE A 136 -22.33 -3.58 -6.51
N THR A 137 -21.79 -2.40 -6.13
CA THR A 137 -21.26 -1.39 -7.05
C THR A 137 -19.92 -0.86 -6.59
N GLY A 138 -19.36 0.07 -7.37
CA GLY A 138 -18.08 0.70 -7.12
C GLY A 138 -16.91 -0.30 -7.18
N GLY A 139 -15.79 0.08 -6.62
CA GLY A 139 -14.60 -0.77 -6.52
C GLY A 139 -14.66 -1.79 -5.37
N THR A 140 -15.82 -2.41 -5.12
CA THR A 140 -16.02 -3.31 -3.98
C THR A 140 -15.21 -4.60 -4.12
N SER A 141 -14.44 -4.95 -3.10
CA SER A 141 -13.78 -6.24 -2.96
C SER A 141 -14.37 -7.04 -1.80
N ILE A 142 -14.68 -8.32 -2.05
CA ILE A 142 -15.30 -9.23 -1.07
C ILE A 142 -14.38 -10.43 -0.88
N GLY A 143 -14.02 -10.68 0.35
CA GLY A 143 -13.19 -11.81 0.76
C GLY A 143 -13.86 -13.17 0.54
N ALA A 144 -13.22 -14.22 0.98
CA ALA A 144 -13.70 -15.59 0.84
C ALA A 144 -14.75 -15.93 1.93
N ARG A 145 -15.64 -16.89 1.59
CA ARG A 145 -16.64 -17.48 2.52
C ARG A 145 -17.59 -16.46 3.15
N CYS A 146 -17.85 -15.36 2.45
CA CYS A 146 -18.81 -14.35 2.90
C CYS A 146 -20.24 -14.77 2.55
N THR A 147 -21.21 -14.22 3.29
CA THR A 147 -22.64 -14.36 3.00
C THR A 147 -23.26 -12.98 2.90
N ILE A 148 -23.79 -12.62 1.73
CA ILE A 148 -24.46 -11.35 1.46
C ILE A 148 -25.95 -11.60 1.31
N GLY A 149 -26.73 -11.00 2.20
CA GLY A 149 -28.18 -11.19 2.32
C GLY A 149 -29.01 -10.51 1.22
N SER A 150 -30.32 -10.76 1.26
CA SER A 150 -31.31 -10.24 0.32
C SER A 150 -31.48 -8.71 0.48
N GLY A 151 -31.61 -8.01 -0.65
CA GLY A 151 -31.81 -6.56 -0.67
C GLY A 151 -30.62 -5.75 -0.13
N VAL A 152 -29.46 -6.34 0.05
CA VAL A 152 -28.23 -5.65 0.49
C VAL A 152 -27.74 -4.71 -0.61
N HIS A 153 -27.30 -3.51 -0.22
CA HIS A 153 -26.64 -2.57 -1.10
C HIS A 153 -25.22 -2.32 -0.59
N ILE A 154 -24.23 -2.56 -1.43
CA ILE A 154 -22.80 -2.32 -1.14
C ILE A 154 -22.22 -1.47 -2.25
N ASP A 155 -21.56 -0.37 -1.88
CA ASP A 155 -20.89 0.52 -2.81
C ASP A 155 -19.50 0.88 -2.31
N ASP A 156 -18.48 0.63 -3.14
CA ASP A 156 -17.09 1.00 -2.87
C ASP A 156 -16.60 0.56 -1.48
N CYS A 157 -16.78 -0.72 -1.15
CA CYS A 157 -16.40 -1.30 0.14
C CYS A 157 -15.26 -2.31 0.00
N ILE A 158 -14.49 -2.47 1.08
CA ILE A 158 -13.52 -3.56 1.25
C ILE A 158 -14.06 -4.49 2.33
N ILE A 159 -14.37 -5.73 1.96
CA ILE A 159 -14.96 -6.74 2.85
C ILE A 159 -13.99 -7.87 3.03
N GLY A 160 -13.62 -8.15 4.27
CA GLY A 160 -12.72 -9.25 4.65
C GLY A 160 -13.34 -10.63 4.45
N ASP A 161 -12.59 -11.68 4.79
CA ASP A 161 -13.07 -13.06 4.76
C ASP A 161 -14.07 -13.34 5.88
N ASP A 162 -14.91 -14.37 5.68
CA ASP A 162 -15.84 -14.90 6.70
C ASP A 162 -16.83 -13.85 7.24
N VAL A 163 -17.23 -12.87 6.40
CA VAL A 163 -18.16 -11.80 6.77
C VAL A 163 -19.58 -12.21 6.42
N SER A 164 -20.51 -11.93 7.35
CA SER A 164 -21.96 -12.07 7.10
C SER A 164 -22.61 -10.68 7.07
N ILE A 165 -23.34 -10.37 6.00
CA ILE A 165 -24.11 -9.13 5.87
C ILE A 165 -25.58 -9.48 5.79
N GLY A 166 -26.34 -9.04 6.81
CA GLY A 166 -27.78 -9.30 6.95
C GLY A 166 -28.63 -8.53 5.94
N ASP A 167 -29.85 -9.05 5.73
CA ASP A 167 -30.77 -8.54 4.72
C ASP A 167 -31.02 -7.04 4.83
N GLY A 168 -31.10 -6.38 3.68
CA GLY A 168 -31.39 -4.96 3.57
C GLY A 168 -30.32 -4.01 4.10
N ALA A 169 -29.14 -4.50 4.50
CA ALA A 169 -28.03 -3.63 4.92
C ALA A 169 -27.54 -2.74 3.78
N ARG A 170 -27.09 -1.52 4.12
CA ARG A 170 -26.55 -0.52 3.20
C ARG A 170 -25.17 -0.08 3.65
N LEU A 171 -24.17 -0.40 2.87
CA LEU A 171 -22.78 -0.10 3.19
C LEU A 171 -22.16 0.68 2.04
N SER A 172 -21.49 1.79 2.35
CA SER A 172 -20.73 2.53 1.35
C SER A 172 -19.41 3.02 1.92
N HIS A 173 -18.36 3.04 1.06
CA HIS A 173 -17.01 3.53 1.40
C HIS A 173 -16.49 2.96 2.73
N SER A 174 -16.79 1.70 3.03
CA SER A 174 -16.56 1.11 4.35
C SER A 174 -15.62 -0.10 4.26
N PHE A 175 -14.84 -0.29 5.33
CA PHE A 175 -14.01 -1.48 5.52
C PHE A 175 -14.66 -2.39 6.56
N ILE A 176 -14.98 -3.62 6.16
CA ILE A 176 -15.57 -4.64 7.03
C ILE A 176 -14.50 -5.69 7.32
N ALA A 177 -14.07 -5.79 8.56
CA ALA A 177 -12.98 -6.69 8.96
C ALA A 177 -13.39 -8.16 8.87
N HIS A 178 -12.41 -9.04 8.79
CA HIS A 178 -12.63 -10.50 8.76
C HIS A 178 -13.53 -10.98 9.91
N GLY A 179 -14.43 -11.90 9.62
CA GLY A 179 -15.31 -12.55 10.59
C GLY A 179 -16.36 -11.61 11.20
N THR A 180 -16.68 -10.49 10.57
CA THR A 180 -17.66 -9.53 11.09
C THR A 180 -19.08 -9.92 10.68
N ASP A 181 -20.01 -9.88 11.65
CA ASP A 181 -21.45 -9.99 11.40
C ASP A 181 -22.08 -8.61 11.37
N VAL A 182 -22.58 -8.20 10.20
CA VAL A 182 -23.34 -6.97 10.00
C VAL A 182 -24.83 -7.30 10.11
N ALA A 183 -25.53 -6.71 11.07
CA ALA A 183 -26.97 -6.97 11.27
C ALA A 183 -27.83 -6.49 10.10
N ALA A 184 -29.00 -7.11 9.93
CA ALA A 184 -29.98 -6.72 8.92
C ALA A 184 -30.39 -5.25 9.07
N GLY A 185 -30.54 -4.55 7.95
CA GLY A 185 -30.97 -3.16 7.89
C GLY A 185 -29.96 -2.13 8.40
N VAL A 186 -28.73 -2.52 8.72
CA VAL A 186 -27.67 -1.58 9.13
C VAL A 186 -27.30 -0.67 7.96
N GLU A 187 -27.19 0.62 8.24
CA GLU A 187 -26.69 1.62 7.28
C GLU A 187 -25.39 2.24 7.79
N LYS A 188 -24.32 2.13 6.99
CA LYS A 188 -22.99 2.70 7.29
C LYS A 188 -22.35 3.28 6.04
N ASN A 189 -21.76 4.46 6.23
CA ASN A 189 -20.99 5.15 5.21
C ASN A 189 -19.66 5.63 5.80
N ALA A 190 -18.56 5.31 5.16
CA ALA A 190 -17.20 5.64 5.61
C ALA A 190 -16.92 5.14 7.05
N HIS A 191 -17.11 3.84 7.26
CA HIS A 191 -16.87 3.19 8.55
C HIS A 191 -15.89 2.01 8.43
N TYR A 192 -15.11 1.83 9.50
CA TYR A 192 -14.45 0.56 9.80
C TYR A 192 -15.35 -0.23 10.75
N LEU A 193 -15.75 -1.42 10.33
CA LEU A 193 -16.57 -2.34 11.14
C LEU A 193 -15.79 -3.61 11.45
N SER A 194 -15.86 -4.03 12.71
CA SER A 194 -15.39 -5.33 13.16
C SER A 194 -16.34 -5.89 14.22
N GLN A 195 -16.13 -7.12 14.68
CA GLN A 195 -16.89 -7.71 15.80
C GLN A 195 -16.89 -6.84 17.06
N LYS A 196 -15.90 -5.95 17.24
CA LYS A 196 -15.70 -5.17 18.47
C LYS A 196 -15.73 -3.66 18.25
N LEU A 197 -15.55 -3.19 17.02
CA LEU A 197 -15.36 -1.78 16.73
C LEU A 197 -16.28 -1.34 15.58
N ASP A 198 -16.83 -0.15 15.76
CA ASP A 198 -17.57 0.59 14.72
C ASP A 198 -17.05 2.04 14.77
N LEU A 199 -16.15 2.38 13.84
CA LEU A 199 -15.43 3.64 13.84
C LEU A 199 -15.59 4.36 12.49
N PRO A 200 -15.86 5.69 12.49
CA PRO A 200 -15.83 6.46 11.26
C PRO A 200 -14.42 6.48 10.65
N ILE A 201 -14.35 6.46 9.33
CA ILE A 201 -13.12 6.61 8.55
C ILE A 201 -13.11 8.00 7.92
N ILE A 202 -11.96 8.68 7.98
CA ILE A 202 -11.72 9.91 7.21
C ILE A 202 -11.14 9.50 5.86
N LEU A 203 -11.86 9.76 4.79
CA LEU A 203 -11.49 9.46 3.40
C LEU A 203 -10.91 10.70 2.70
#